data_eda99f18fceac41f531ac601f7051a2c
#
_entry.id   eda99f18fceac41f531ac601f7051a2c
#
_cell.length_a   1.000
_cell.length_b   1.000
_cell.length_c   1.000
_cell.angle_alpha   90.00
_cell.angle_beta   90.00
_cell.angle_gamma   90.00
#
_symmetry.space_group_name_H-M   'P 1'
#
loop_
_entity.id
_entity.type
_entity.pdbx_description
1 polymer ?
#
loop_
_entity_poly.entity_id
_entity_poly.type
_entity_poly.pdbx_seq_one_letter_code
_entity_poly.pdbx_strand_id
1 'polypeptide(L)'
;MKALTEPLQELAEFTAAKDSIKKKNTPVFVSGCVDTQKCHLINGLGEGFRYKVIITYSEAKARELYDDMKLYKVPVFCYPSKDIIFYSADVHGHAIVKERMSIMKHLLEGKEAVIITTLDCGMEQVVPLTCYENHIINFKIDDDIDLAALRNELYSLGYENAAQVEMPGQFSVRGGIVDIFPLTEEVRTELNFGAIL
;
A
#
# COMPACT_ATOMS: atom_id res chain seq x y z
N MET A 1 -1.38 10.71 20.76
CA MET A 1 -2.65 10.46 20.04
C MET A 1 -3.82 10.12 20.95
N LYS A 2 -3.61 9.53 22.12
CA LYS A 2 -4.67 9.28 23.09
C LYS A 2 -5.51 10.52 23.41
N ALA A 3 -4.88 11.69 23.55
CA ALA A 3 -5.58 12.95 23.83
C ALA A 3 -6.68 13.33 22.84
N LEU A 4 -6.61 12.85 21.58
CA LEU A 4 -7.66 13.09 20.58
C LEU A 4 -8.83 12.10 20.72
N THR A 5 -8.59 10.89 21.19
CA THR A 5 -9.60 9.83 21.27
C THR A 5 -10.16 9.62 22.68
N GLU A 6 -9.47 10.10 23.73
CA GLU A 6 -9.95 10.03 25.10
C GLU A 6 -11.32 10.67 25.30
N PRO A 7 -11.63 11.87 24.75
CA PRO A 7 -12.95 12.47 24.93
C PRO A 7 -14.10 11.63 24.35
N LEU A 8 -13.84 10.78 23.36
CA LEU A 8 -14.85 9.87 22.81
C LEU A 8 -15.34 8.87 23.86
N GLN A 9 -14.51 8.52 24.85
CA GLN A 9 -14.87 7.55 25.88
C GLN A 9 -15.92 8.08 26.84
N GLU A 10 -16.13 9.40 26.91
CA GLU A 10 -17.17 10.03 27.69
C GLU A 10 -18.57 9.86 27.06
N LEU A 11 -18.61 9.48 25.75
CA LEU A 11 -19.84 9.20 25.02
C LEU A 11 -20.29 7.76 25.27
N ALA A 12 -21.48 7.59 25.87
CA ALA A 12 -22.05 6.27 26.14
C ALA A 12 -22.22 5.44 24.85
N GLU A 13 -22.62 6.09 23.74
CA GLU A 13 -22.81 5.46 22.44
C GLU A 13 -21.49 4.95 21.87
N PHE A 14 -20.40 5.69 22.01
CA PHE A 14 -19.08 5.27 21.59
C PHE A 14 -18.61 4.03 22.36
N THR A 15 -18.80 4.05 23.69
CA THR A 15 -18.44 2.93 24.56
C THR A 15 -19.26 1.68 24.21
N ALA A 16 -20.56 1.83 23.97
CA ALA A 16 -21.44 0.73 23.54
C ALA A 16 -21.02 0.15 22.19
N ALA A 17 -20.67 1.00 21.21
CA ALA A 17 -20.18 0.57 19.91
C ALA A 17 -18.85 -0.20 20.03
N LYS A 18 -17.91 0.32 20.82
CA LYS A 18 -16.60 -0.32 21.07
C LYS A 18 -16.75 -1.69 21.73
N ASP A 19 -17.66 -1.81 22.69
CA ASP A 19 -17.98 -3.07 23.36
C ASP A 19 -18.64 -4.08 22.43
N SER A 20 -19.54 -3.62 21.55
CA SER A 20 -20.17 -4.48 20.53
C SER A 20 -19.11 -5.05 19.56
N ILE A 21 -18.18 -4.22 19.10
CA ILE A 21 -17.09 -4.65 18.24
C ILE A 21 -16.20 -5.68 18.95
N LYS A 22 -15.82 -5.44 20.21
CA LYS A 22 -15.02 -6.39 21.01
C LYS A 22 -15.70 -7.74 21.19
N LYS A 23 -17.01 -7.72 21.41
CA LYS A 23 -17.84 -8.94 21.57
C LYS A 23 -18.16 -9.60 20.22
N LYS A 24 -17.67 -9.06 19.09
CA LYS A 24 -18.00 -9.51 17.72
C LYS A 24 -19.49 -9.43 17.41
N ASN A 25 -20.21 -8.56 18.08
CA ASN A 25 -21.61 -8.28 17.79
C ASN A 25 -21.67 -7.21 16.69
N THR A 26 -21.60 -7.65 15.45
CA THR A 26 -21.51 -6.82 14.24
C THR A 26 -22.62 -7.19 13.26
N PRO A 27 -23.07 -6.29 12.40
CA PRO A 27 -22.57 -4.92 12.18
C PRO A 27 -23.01 -3.92 13.26
N VAL A 28 -22.23 -2.86 13.44
CA VAL A 28 -22.57 -1.70 14.26
C VAL A 28 -22.91 -0.53 13.34
N PHE A 29 -24.12 0.03 13.48
CA PHE A 29 -24.55 1.20 12.72
C PHE A 29 -24.35 2.47 13.54
N VAL A 30 -23.73 3.46 12.93
CA VAL A 30 -23.52 4.79 13.52
C VAL A 30 -24.15 5.82 12.60
N SER A 31 -25.03 6.66 13.16
CA SER A 31 -25.73 7.73 12.44
C SER A 31 -25.54 9.08 13.12
N GLY A 32 -25.81 10.16 12.38
CA GLY A 32 -25.75 11.53 12.92
C GLY A 32 -24.35 12.14 12.99
N CYS A 33 -23.30 11.42 12.50
CA CYS A 33 -21.95 11.96 12.46
C CYS A 33 -21.78 12.93 11.27
N VAL A 34 -21.19 14.09 11.54
CA VAL A 34 -20.68 14.95 10.47
C VAL A 34 -19.39 14.38 9.90
N ASP A 35 -19.03 14.78 8.67
CA ASP A 35 -17.92 14.13 7.93
C ASP A 35 -16.60 14.14 8.67
N THR A 36 -16.21 15.25 9.27
CA THR A 36 -14.99 15.37 10.08
C THR A 36 -14.96 14.46 11.31
N GLN A 37 -16.12 14.14 11.89
CA GLN A 37 -16.23 13.22 13.03
C GLN A 37 -16.06 11.76 12.62
N LYS A 38 -16.32 11.40 11.35
CA LYS A 38 -16.19 10.03 10.88
C LYS A 38 -14.78 9.49 11.07
N CYS A 39 -13.78 10.24 10.64
CA CYS A 39 -12.36 9.85 10.79
C CYS A 39 -11.97 9.71 12.26
N HIS A 40 -12.49 10.59 13.12
CA HIS A 40 -12.26 10.54 14.55
C HIS A 40 -12.83 9.25 15.18
N LEU A 41 -14.08 8.92 14.85
CA LEU A 41 -14.74 7.69 15.31
C LEU A 41 -14.06 6.43 14.77
N ILE A 42 -13.72 6.40 13.47
CA ILE A 42 -13.03 5.27 12.85
C ILE A 42 -11.69 5.01 13.54
N ASN A 43 -10.94 6.07 13.83
CA ASN A 43 -9.67 5.92 14.53
C ASN A 43 -9.85 5.42 15.97
N GLY A 44 -10.84 5.93 16.70
CA GLY A 44 -11.13 5.53 18.08
C GLY A 44 -11.71 4.12 18.21
N LEU A 45 -12.69 3.75 17.36
CA LEU A 45 -13.28 2.41 17.31
C LEU A 45 -12.30 1.36 16.78
N GLY A 46 -11.43 1.77 15.85
CA GLY A 46 -10.43 0.92 15.25
C GLY A 46 -9.14 0.74 16.08
N GLU A 47 -9.08 1.28 17.29
CA GLU A 47 -7.94 1.11 18.18
C GLU A 47 -7.68 -0.37 18.48
N GLY A 48 -6.45 -0.83 18.27
CA GLY A 48 -6.05 -2.22 18.46
C GLY A 48 -6.24 -3.13 17.25
N PHE A 49 -6.86 -2.68 16.18
CA PHE A 49 -6.88 -3.40 14.91
C PHE A 49 -5.65 -3.02 14.08
N ARG A 50 -4.94 -4.04 13.58
CA ARG A 50 -3.76 -3.85 12.71
C ARG A 50 -4.16 -3.21 11.39
N TYR A 51 -5.26 -3.64 10.79
CA TYR A 51 -5.76 -3.15 9.51
C TYR A 51 -7.14 -2.54 9.68
N LYS A 52 -7.32 -1.36 9.08
CA LYS A 52 -8.61 -0.67 9.01
C LYS A 52 -8.90 -0.41 7.53
N VAL A 53 -10.01 -0.92 7.04
CA VAL A 53 -10.43 -0.69 5.65
C VAL A 53 -11.64 0.22 5.67
N ILE A 54 -11.54 1.34 4.96
CA ILE A 54 -12.61 2.32 4.80
C ILE A 54 -13.09 2.25 3.36
N ILE A 55 -14.34 1.89 3.17
CA ILE A 55 -14.96 1.83 1.85
C ILE A 55 -15.90 3.02 1.70
N THR A 56 -15.73 3.78 0.64
CA THR A 56 -16.55 4.96 0.34
C THR A 56 -17.14 4.88 -1.06
N TYR A 57 -18.00 5.84 -1.39
CA TYR A 57 -18.80 5.83 -2.62
C TYR A 57 -18.13 6.54 -3.80
N SER A 58 -17.05 7.29 -3.59
CA SER A 58 -16.35 7.98 -4.66
C SER A 58 -14.87 8.22 -4.33
N GLU A 59 -14.06 8.38 -5.37
CA GLU A 59 -12.63 8.68 -5.22
C GLU A 59 -12.38 10.05 -4.59
N ALA A 60 -13.21 11.05 -4.92
CA ALA A 60 -13.13 12.37 -4.30
C ALA A 60 -13.29 12.26 -2.77
N LYS A 61 -14.28 11.46 -2.32
CA LYS A 61 -14.49 11.21 -0.88
C LYS A 61 -13.37 10.37 -0.27
N ALA A 62 -12.80 9.43 -1.02
CA ALA A 62 -11.65 8.66 -0.57
C ALA A 62 -10.44 9.57 -0.31
N ARG A 63 -10.17 10.53 -1.19
CA ARG A 63 -9.07 11.49 -1.02
C ARG A 63 -9.28 12.42 0.16
N GLU A 64 -10.50 12.93 0.35
CA GLU A 64 -10.85 13.75 1.52
C GLU A 64 -10.60 12.99 2.82
N LEU A 65 -11.11 11.75 2.92
CA LEU A 65 -10.89 10.89 4.09
C LEU A 65 -9.40 10.54 4.29
N TYR A 66 -8.64 10.38 3.20
CA TYR A 66 -7.20 10.13 3.26
C TYR A 66 -6.46 11.32 3.89
N ASP A 67 -6.78 12.55 3.49
CA ASP A 67 -6.14 13.74 4.03
C ASP A 67 -6.51 13.94 5.51
N ASP A 68 -7.77 13.72 5.88
CA ASP A 68 -8.23 13.77 7.27
C ASP A 68 -7.55 12.69 8.13
N MET A 69 -7.45 11.46 7.64
CA MET A 69 -6.85 10.34 8.38
C MET A 69 -5.35 10.51 8.61
N LYS A 70 -4.62 11.24 7.78
CA LYS A 70 -3.20 11.56 8.01
C LYS A 70 -2.92 12.27 9.32
N LEU A 71 -3.91 13.01 9.85
CA LEU A 71 -3.79 13.71 11.13
C LEU A 71 -3.55 12.75 12.30
N TYR A 72 -3.91 11.48 12.16
CA TYR A 72 -3.80 10.47 13.22
C TYR A 72 -2.46 9.74 13.26
N LYS A 73 -1.49 10.13 12.42
CA LYS A 73 -0.12 9.56 12.39
C LYS A 73 -0.08 8.02 12.26
N VAL A 74 -1.08 7.45 11.63
CA VAL A 74 -1.14 6.03 11.25
C VAL A 74 -0.79 5.96 9.75
N PRO A 75 -0.10 4.94 9.26
CA PRO A 75 0.08 4.76 7.82
C PRO A 75 -1.28 4.66 7.12
N VAL A 76 -1.57 5.65 6.28
CA VAL A 76 -2.83 5.74 5.53
C VAL A 76 -2.53 5.61 4.06
N PHE A 77 -3.31 4.79 3.36
CA PHE A 77 -3.19 4.54 1.94
C PHE A 77 -4.54 4.74 1.27
N CYS A 78 -4.51 5.33 0.08
CA CYS A 78 -5.66 5.33 -0.81
C CYS A 78 -5.44 4.24 -1.86
N TYR A 79 -6.30 3.22 -1.89
CA TYR A 79 -6.20 2.13 -2.88
C TYR A 79 -6.99 2.54 -4.12
N PRO A 80 -6.30 2.88 -5.23
CA PRO A 80 -6.94 3.47 -6.41
C PRO A 80 -7.61 2.41 -7.29
N SER A 81 -8.67 2.83 -8.04
CA SER A 81 -9.29 2.01 -9.09
C SER A 81 -8.37 1.86 -10.31
N LYS A 82 -8.52 0.74 -11.02
CA LYS A 82 -7.83 0.51 -12.30
C LYS A 82 -8.40 1.33 -13.45
N ASP A 83 -9.65 1.75 -13.38
CA ASP A 83 -10.38 2.35 -14.49
C ASP A 83 -9.88 3.74 -14.91
N ILE A 84 -9.07 4.40 -14.09
CA ILE A 84 -8.43 5.68 -14.44
C ILE A 84 -7.42 5.53 -15.61
N ILE A 85 -7.07 4.31 -15.98
CA ILE A 85 -6.06 4.00 -17.01
C ILE A 85 -6.53 4.39 -18.43
N PHE A 86 -7.84 4.56 -18.68
CA PHE A 86 -8.36 4.79 -20.02
C PHE A 86 -8.15 6.21 -20.60
N TYR A 87 -7.75 7.20 -19.80
CA TYR A 87 -7.70 8.59 -20.24
C TYR A 87 -6.34 9.25 -20.37
N SER A 88 -5.26 8.63 -19.95
CA SER A 88 -3.91 9.18 -20.12
C SER A 88 -2.87 8.07 -20.23
N ALA A 89 -2.43 7.84 -21.44
CA ALA A 89 -1.42 6.85 -21.78
C ALA A 89 -0.15 6.97 -20.89
N ASP A 90 0.36 5.84 -20.51
CA ASP A 90 1.69 5.51 -19.97
C ASP A 90 2.08 6.09 -18.59
N VAL A 91 2.06 7.38 -18.36
CA VAL A 91 2.62 7.96 -17.11
C VAL A 91 1.74 7.70 -15.88
N HIS A 92 0.42 7.76 -16.02
CA HIS A 92 -0.52 7.55 -14.90
C HIS A 92 -0.70 6.07 -14.55
N GLY A 93 -0.57 5.17 -15.52
CA GLY A 93 -0.64 3.73 -15.27
C GLY A 93 0.45 3.24 -14.33
N HIS A 94 1.67 3.71 -14.51
CA HIS A 94 2.79 3.38 -13.63
C HIS A 94 2.60 3.91 -12.22
N ALA A 95 2.02 5.10 -12.04
CA ALA A 95 1.76 5.66 -10.72
C ALA A 95 0.74 4.83 -9.92
N ILE A 96 -0.35 4.37 -10.55
CA ILE A 96 -1.36 3.52 -9.92
C ILE A 96 -0.77 2.16 -9.52
N VAL A 97 0.00 1.54 -10.42
CA VAL A 97 0.68 0.27 -10.13
C VAL A 97 1.63 0.44 -8.95
N LYS A 98 2.44 1.50 -8.94
CA LYS A 98 3.36 1.83 -7.84
C LYS A 98 2.60 1.98 -6.52
N GLU A 99 1.50 2.73 -6.49
CA GLU A 99 0.69 2.92 -5.30
C GLU A 99 0.13 1.59 -4.76
N ARG A 100 -0.47 0.77 -5.63
CA ARG A 100 -0.99 -0.55 -5.26
C ARG A 100 0.13 -1.47 -4.75
N MET A 101 1.27 -1.53 -5.43
CA MET A 101 2.42 -2.34 -5.01
C MET A 101 2.98 -1.89 -3.66
N SER A 102 3.05 -0.58 -3.40
CA SER A 102 3.50 -0.03 -2.11
C SER A 102 2.58 -0.45 -0.97
N ILE A 103 1.26 -0.49 -1.21
CA ILE A 103 0.28 -0.98 -0.22
C ILE A 103 0.50 -2.48 0.04
N MET A 104 0.67 -3.29 -1.02
CA MET A 104 0.91 -4.73 -0.87
C MET A 104 2.21 -5.01 -0.11
N LYS A 105 3.30 -4.32 -0.44
CA LYS A 105 4.56 -4.38 0.31
C LYS A 105 4.35 -4.09 1.80
N HIS A 106 3.63 -3.02 2.12
CA HIS A 106 3.35 -2.63 3.50
C HIS A 106 2.53 -3.70 4.26
N LEU A 107 1.54 -4.31 3.60
CA LEU A 107 0.74 -5.39 4.18
C LEU A 107 1.57 -6.67 4.41
N LEU A 108 2.48 -7.01 3.49
CA LEU A 108 3.40 -8.15 3.62
C LEU A 108 4.35 -7.98 4.80
N GLU A 109 4.78 -6.76 5.08
CA GLU A 109 5.60 -6.44 6.26
C GLU A 109 4.82 -6.54 7.58
N GLY A 110 3.50 -6.80 7.53
CA GLY A 110 2.65 -6.94 8.70
C GLY A 110 2.49 -5.67 9.52
N LYS A 111 2.74 -4.51 8.94
CA LYS A 111 2.64 -3.21 9.60
C LYS A 111 1.21 -2.72 9.68
N GLU A 112 0.91 -1.92 10.70
CA GLU A 112 -0.41 -1.28 10.85
C GLU A 112 -0.73 -0.40 9.64
N ALA A 113 -1.97 -0.47 9.12
CA ALA A 113 -2.42 0.33 7.98
C ALA A 113 -3.89 0.71 8.05
N VAL A 114 -4.20 1.91 7.54
CA VAL A 114 -5.55 2.33 7.17
C VAL A 114 -5.60 2.38 5.64
N ILE A 115 -6.47 1.59 5.05
CA ILE A 115 -6.66 1.52 3.60
C ILE A 115 -8.02 2.11 3.27
N ILE A 116 -8.02 3.14 2.44
CA ILE A 116 -9.24 3.81 1.98
C ILE A 116 -9.44 3.46 0.51
N THR A 117 -10.64 3.01 0.17
CA THR A 117 -10.97 2.59 -1.19
C THR A 117 -12.43 2.87 -1.53
N THR A 118 -12.79 2.75 -2.80
CA THR A 118 -14.19 2.80 -3.22
C THR A 118 -14.81 1.41 -3.28
N LEU A 119 -16.14 1.34 -3.32
CA LEU A 119 -16.84 0.06 -3.45
C LEU A 119 -16.46 -0.65 -4.76
N ASP A 120 -16.38 0.08 -5.86
CA ASP A 120 -16.02 -0.45 -7.18
C ASP A 120 -14.63 -1.10 -7.15
N CYS A 121 -13.67 -0.39 -6.55
CA CYS A 121 -12.32 -0.89 -6.39
C CYS A 121 -12.24 -2.11 -5.45
N GLY A 122 -13.05 -2.11 -4.38
CA GLY A 122 -13.13 -3.23 -3.43
C GLY A 122 -13.73 -4.51 -4.04
N MET A 123 -14.46 -4.40 -5.15
CA MET A 123 -15.00 -5.53 -5.91
C MET A 123 -14.06 -6.04 -7.02
N GLU A 124 -12.97 -5.35 -7.30
CA GLU A 124 -11.97 -5.81 -8.26
C GLU A 124 -11.24 -7.07 -7.75
N GLN A 125 -10.92 -7.96 -8.69
CA GLN A 125 -10.02 -9.07 -8.37
C GLN A 125 -8.61 -8.56 -8.07
N VAL A 126 -8.12 -8.92 -6.89
CA VAL A 126 -6.77 -8.61 -6.42
C VAL A 126 -5.95 -9.88 -6.39
N VAL A 127 -4.71 -9.80 -6.81
CA VAL A 127 -3.76 -10.92 -6.70
C VAL A 127 -3.53 -11.22 -5.21
N PRO A 128 -3.62 -12.50 -4.78
CA PRO A 128 -3.38 -12.87 -3.39
C PRO A 128 -2.00 -12.43 -2.90
N LEU A 129 -1.89 -12.03 -1.63
CA LEU A 129 -0.60 -11.62 -1.02
C LEU A 129 0.49 -12.68 -1.14
N THR A 130 0.12 -13.96 -1.08
CA THR A 130 1.06 -15.08 -1.25
C THR A 130 1.76 -15.09 -2.60
N CYS A 131 1.11 -14.56 -3.65
CA CYS A 131 1.77 -14.43 -4.95
C CYS A 131 2.87 -13.35 -4.92
N TYR A 132 2.67 -12.28 -4.15
CA TYR A 132 3.71 -11.26 -3.98
C TYR A 132 4.88 -11.78 -3.16
N GLU A 133 4.64 -12.57 -2.10
CA GLU A 133 5.69 -13.16 -1.26
C GLU A 133 6.69 -13.98 -2.08
N ASN A 134 6.20 -14.75 -3.04
CA ASN A 134 7.01 -15.60 -3.90
C ASN A 134 7.84 -14.84 -4.95
N HIS A 135 7.60 -13.53 -5.09
CA HIS A 135 8.23 -12.68 -6.11
C HIS A 135 9.02 -11.51 -5.51
N ILE A 136 9.36 -11.61 -4.21
CA ILE A 136 10.24 -10.65 -3.55
C ILE A 136 11.68 -11.13 -3.68
N ILE A 137 12.51 -10.36 -4.37
CA ILE A 137 13.94 -10.60 -4.44
C ILE A 137 14.60 -9.80 -3.31
N ASN A 138 15.32 -10.51 -2.42
CA ASN A 138 16.07 -9.89 -1.34
C ASN A 138 17.55 -10.02 -1.61
N PHE A 139 18.27 -8.92 -1.51
CA PHE A 139 19.71 -8.88 -1.63
C PHE A 139 20.34 -8.56 -0.28
N LYS A 140 21.43 -9.24 0.06
CA LYS A 140 22.27 -8.93 1.21
C LYS A 140 23.68 -8.62 0.71
N ILE A 141 24.40 -7.83 1.48
CA ILE A 141 25.83 -7.61 1.25
C ILE A 141 26.54 -8.97 1.32
N ASP A 142 27.43 -9.23 0.38
CA ASP A 142 28.19 -10.48 0.21
C ASP A 142 27.38 -11.69 -0.32
N ASP A 143 26.15 -11.49 -0.83
CA ASP A 143 25.43 -12.56 -1.53
C ASP A 143 26.15 -12.89 -2.85
N ASP A 144 26.38 -14.18 -3.10
CA ASP A 144 26.84 -14.68 -4.40
C ASP A 144 25.63 -14.90 -5.31
N ILE A 145 25.47 -14.03 -6.30
CA ILE A 145 24.27 -14.00 -7.14
C ILE A 145 24.62 -14.36 -8.59
N ASP A 146 23.95 -15.37 -9.10
CA ASP A 146 23.97 -15.67 -10.51
C ASP A 146 23.23 -14.55 -11.31
N LEU A 147 23.99 -13.72 -12.00
CA LEU A 147 23.45 -12.62 -12.79
C LEU A 147 22.56 -13.09 -13.95
N ALA A 148 22.76 -14.29 -14.47
CA ALA A 148 21.92 -14.85 -15.53
C ALA A 148 20.56 -15.28 -14.95
N ALA A 149 20.55 -15.92 -13.77
CA ALA A 149 19.34 -16.27 -13.06
C ALA A 149 18.56 -15.01 -12.66
N LEU A 150 19.22 -14.00 -12.09
CA LEU A 150 18.61 -12.72 -11.72
C LEU A 150 17.97 -12.02 -12.92
N ARG A 151 18.65 -12.00 -14.07
CA ARG A 151 18.09 -11.43 -15.30
C ARG A 151 16.79 -12.12 -15.71
N ASN A 152 16.77 -13.46 -15.69
CA ASN A 152 15.58 -14.23 -16.04
C ASN A 152 14.43 -13.99 -15.06
N GLU A 153 14.74 -13.86 -13.78
CA GLU A 153 13.76 -13.55 -12.75
C GLU A 153 13.18 -12.15 -12.95
N LEU A 154 13.99 -11.14 -13.22
CA LEU A 154 13.53 -9.78 -13.53
C LEU A 154 12.62 -9.76 -14.77
N TYR A 155 12.96 -10.51 -15.82
CA TYR A 155 12.06 -10.66 -16.97
C TYR A 155 10.73 -11.31 -16.59
N SER A 156 10.75 -12.33 -15.75
CA SER A 156 9.52 -13.01 -15.31
C SER A 156 8.62 -12.09 -14.47
N LEU A 157 9.21 -11.12 -13.78
CA LEU A 157 8.53 -10.07 -13.03
C LEU A 157 8.02 -8.92 -13.90
N GLY A 158 8.28 -8.97 -15.22
CA GLY A 158 7.85 -7.94 -16.17
C GLY A 158 8.76 -6.72 -16.25
N TYR A 159 10.00 -6.81 -15.72
CA TYR A 159 10.99 -5.76 -15.91
C TYR A 159 11.55 -5.78 -17.34
N GLU A 160 11.80 -4.61 -17.88
CA GLU A 160 12.40 -4.42 -19.20
C GLU A 160 13.89 -4.14 -19.11
N ASN A 161 14.68 -4.81 -19.95
CA ASN A 161 16.11 -4.53 -20.05
C ASN A 161 16.32 -3.27 -20.90
N ALA A 162 16.97 -2.27 -20.33
CA ALA A 162 17.31 -1.00 -20.96
C ALA A 162 18.83 -0.78 -20.95
N ALA A 163 19.34 -0.09 -21.96
CA ALA A 163 20.75 0.31 -21.99
C ALA A 163 21.08 1.30 -20.85
N GLN A 164 20.12 2.15 -20.51
CA GLN A 164 20.16 3.08 -19.38
C GLN A 164 18.83 3.00 -18.65
N VAL A 165 18.88 2.85 -17.33
CA VAL A 165 17.69 2.73 -16.48
C VAL A 165 17.19 4.12 -16.11
N GLU A 166 16.03 4.50 -16.64
CA GLU A 166 15.45 5.83 -16.48
C GLU A 166 14.07 5.80 -15.81
N MET A 167 13.34 4.68 -15.92
CA MET A 167 11.96 4.57 -15.44
C MET A 167 11.78 3.35 -14.55
N PRO A 168 10.81 3.39 -13.62
CA PRO A 168 10.40 2.22 -12.84
C PRO A 168 10.05 1.03 -13.73
N GLY A 169 10.46 -0.17 -13.33
CA GLY A 169 10.27 -1.40 -14.10
C GLY A 169 11.37 -1.67 -15.12
N GLN A 170 12.43 -0.86 -15.16
CA GLN A 170 13.60 -1.10 -15.99
C GLN A 170 14.76 -1.66 -15.20
N PHE A 171 15.61 -2.43 -15.88
CA PHE A 171 16.88 -2.88 -15.34
C PHE A 171 17.97 -2.91 -16.43
N SER A 172 19.22 -2.91 -16.02
CA SER A 172 20.40 -3.08 -16.89
C SER A 172 21.43 -3.94 -16.21
N VAL A 173 22.08 -4.84 -16.95
CA VAL A 173 23.19 -5.66 -16.44
C VAL A 173 24.43 -5.37 -17.29
N ARG A 174 25.46 -4.85 -16.66
CA ARG A 174 26.73 -4.46 -17.31
C ARG A 174 27.91 -4.99 -16.51
N GLY A 175 28.54 -6.07 -17.02
CA GLY A 175 29.58 -6.75 -16.25
C GLY A 175 29.05 -7.27 -14.91
N GLY A 176 29.67 -6.87 -13.81
CA GLY A 176 29.21 -7.19 -12.43
C GLY A 176 28.27 -6.15 -11.81
N ILE A 177 27.76 -5.18 -12.58
CA ILE A 177 26.87 -4.15 -12.08
C ILE A 177 25.46 -4.40 -12.60
N VAL A 178 24.48 -4.34 -11.71
CA VAL A 178 23.06 -4.42 -12.03
C VAL A 178 22.38 -3.15 -11.54
N ASP A 179 21.85 -2.38 -12.48
CA ASP A 179 20.97 -1.26 -12.21
C ASP A 179 19.53 -1.73 -12.27
N ILE A 180 18.74 -1.45 -11.25
CA ILE A 180 17.31 -1.78 -11.19
C ILE A 180 16.55 -0.54 -10.73
N PHE A 181 15.44 -0.22 -11.40
CA PHE A 181 14.49 0.75 -10.90
C PHE A 181 13.21 0.04 -10.42
N PRO A 182 13.12 -0.26 -9.11
CA PRO A 182 11.97 -0.97 -8.57
C PRO A 182 10.68 -0.17 -8.76
N LEU A 183 9.56 -0.86 -8.98
CA LEU A 183 8.24 -0.25 -9.13
C LEU A 183 7.76 0.49 -7.87
N THR A 184 8.28 0.10 -6.71
CA THR A 184 7.88 0.67 -5.40
C THR A 184 8.75 1.81 -4.91
N GLU A 185 9.88 2.05 -5.56
CA GLU A 185 10.87 3.04 -5.15
C GLU A 185 10.80 4.32 -6.02
N GLU A 186 11.39 5.40 -5.52
CA GLU A 186 11.46 6.67 -6.25
C GLU A 186 12.77 6.85 -6.99
N VAL A 187 13.74 6.02 -6.66
CA VAL A 187 15.09 6.06 -7.23
C VAL A 187 15.53 4.68 -7.66
N ARG A 188 16.38 4.63 -8.68
CA ARG A 188 17.05 3.40 -9.08
C ARG A 188 18.01 2.92 -8.01
N THR A 189 18.19 1.61 -7.94
CA THR A 189 19.16 0.94 -7.07
C THR A 189 20.25 0.36 -7.94
N GLU A 190 21.50 0.68 -7.66
CA GLU A 190 22.66 0.07 -8.27
C GLU A 190 23.22 -1.00 -7.34
N LEU A 191 23.33 -2.21 -7.85
CA LEU A 191 23.92 -3.35 -7.15
C LEU A 191 25.26 -3.68 -7.82
N ASN A 192 26.34 -3.63 -7.07
CA ASN A 192 27.68 -3.93 -7.56
C ASN A 192 28.16 -5.26 -6.93
N PHE A 193 28.23 -6.29 -7.75
CA PHE A 193 28.64 -7.64 -7.33
C PHE A 193 30.15 -7.87 -7.45
N GLY A 194 30.94 -6.82 -7.68
CA GLY A 194 32.38 -6.91 -7.85
C GLY A 194 32.76 -7.70 -9.11
N ALA A 195 33.66 -7.19 -9.94
CA ALA A 195 34.31 -8.01 -10.94
C ALA A 195 35.28 -8.95 -10.18
N ILE A 196 34.90 -10.21 -10.04
CA ILE A 196 35.90 -11.25 -9.79
C ILE A 196 36.66 -11.39 -11.10
N LEU A 197 37.83 -10.74 -11.16
CA LEU A 197 38.82 -10.95 -12.22
C LEU A 197 39.46 -12.32 -12.08
#